data_22655dc415aded3c6b688dd686c6f5a8
#
_entry.id   22655dc415aded3c6b688dd686c6f5a8
#
_cell.length_a   1.000
_cell.length_b   1.000
_cell.length_c   1.000
_cell.angle_alpha   90.00
_cell.angle_beta   90.00
_cell.angle_gamma   90.00
#
_symmetry.space_group_name_H-M   'P 1'
#
loop_
_entity.id
_entity.type
_entity.pdbx_description
1 polymer ?
#
loop_
_entity_poly.entity_id
_entity_poly.type
_entity_poly.pdbx_seq_one_letter_code
_entity_poly.pdbx_strand_id
1 'polypeptide(L)'
;MTPQETVLALTRHIRDTVRPHLGAWHGRQISGTAASGDATFGIDEIAEEAIVSFIEREKLSIAYYSEDKGLIEFGAAPEAVLIIDPIDGTRPAIAGFEACVVSVAWADYAPDVTLGDVRFGCIGEIKNDDLFWAARGGGAHWIGPNGGEKIARLLPIQEIAKAPLTFEVVARPFEWIGVALGEIIDASSMTGGCFLFNSTAFSLTRLMTGQLAATIDIGNRLLRDFPAGRERFLALGFGRPIGLFAYDIAAAALIASEAGATVTDAYGNSLDGTRLLDTGEPNLQSILGTSNPVLHEKLLEALDRGVGRLHITEENE
;
A
#
# COMPACT_ATOMS: atom_id res chain seq x y z
N MET A 1 12.93 -19.85 -13.22
CA MET A 1 12.03 -18.72 -13.53
C MET A 1 12.83 -17.44 -13.42
N THR A 2 12.60 -16.47 -14.30
CA THR A 2 13.13 -15.11 -14.15
C THR A 2 12.42 -14.39 -12.99
N PRO A 3 12.99 -13.29 -12.43
CA PRO A 3 12.30 -12.48 -11.43
C PRO A 3 10.87 -12.09 -11.84
N GLN A 4 10.71 -11.61 -13.06
CA GLN A 4 9.40 -11.22 -13.62
C GLN A 4 8.42 -12.40 -13.67
N GLU A 5 8.84 -13.55 -14.21
CA GLU A 5 8.00 -14.75 -14.27
C GLU A 5 7.57 -15.22 -12.88
N THR A 6 8.51 -15.19 -11.92
CA THR A 6 8.24 -15.60 -10.53
C THR A 6 7.19 -14.69 -9.89
N VAL A 7 7.39 -13.37 -9.95
CA VAL A 7 6.48 -12.40 -9.32
C VAL A 7 5.09 -12.47 -9.95
N LEU A 8 4.99 -12.49 -11.29
CA LEU A 8 3.70 -12.58 -11.98
C LEU A 8 2.96 -13.90 -11.69
N ALA A 9 3.68 -15.03 -11.63
CA ALA A 9 3.09 -16.34 -11.36
C ALA A 9 2.63 -16.45 -9.90
N LEU A 10 3.45 -15.97 -8.95
CA LEU A 10 3.09 -15.96 -7.52
C LEU A 10 1.87 -15.06 -7.26
N THR A 11 1.86 -13.84 -7.81
CA THR A 11 0.72 -12.91 -7.66
C THR A 11 -0.59 -13.57 -8.14
N ARG A 12 -0.57 -14.24 -9.29
CA ARG A 12 -1.74 -14.97 -9.79
C ARG A 12 -2.11 -16.15 -8.89
N HIS A 13 -1.12 -16.89 -8.41
CA HIS A 13 -1.37 -18.06 -7.55
C HIS A 13 -2.03 -17.66 -6.23
N ILE A 14 -1.53 -16.63 -5.54
CA ILE A 14 -2.15 -16.09 -4.32
C ILE A 14 -3.57 -15.61 -4.63
N ARG A 15 -3.73 -14.77 -5.65
CA ARG A 15 -5.03 -14.25 -6.08
C ARG A 15 -6.06 -15.36 -6.30
N ASP A 16 -5.71 -16.37 -7.08
CA ASP A 16 -6.63 -17.44 -7.48
C ASP A 16 -6.98 -18.36 -6.29
N THR A 17 -6.05 -18.49 -5.32
CA THR A 17 -6.28 -19.22 -4.07
C THR A 17 -7.21 -18.44 -3.13
N VAL A 18 -7.02 -17.13 -2.99
CA VAL A 18 -7.77 -16.26 -2.06
C VAL A 18 -9.18 -15.93 -2.59
N ARG A 19 -9.32 -15.73 -3.89
CA ARG A 19 -10.58 -15.27 -4.54
C ARG A 19 -11.85 -16.02 -4.12
N PRO A 20 -11.87 -17.37 -4.01
CA PRO A 20 -13.06 -18.11 -3.57
C PRO A 20 -13.50 -17.80 -2.13
N HIS A 21 -12.64 -17.19 -1.34
CA HIS A 21 -12.87 -16.89 0.08
C HIS A 21 -13.31 -15.44 0.34
N LEU A 22 -13.38 -14.60 -0.70
CA LEU A 22 -13.86 -13.21 -0.58
C LEU A 22 -15.30 -13.18 -0.05
N GLY A 23 -15.52 -12.35 0.98
CA GLY A 23 -16.84 -12.19 1.61
C GLY A 23 -17.31 -13.39 2.44
N ALA A 24 -16.53 -14.45 2.55
CA ALA A 24 -16.90 -15.64 3.28
C ALA A 24 -16.88 -15.40 4.81
N TRP A 25 -17.87 -15.96 5.52
CA TRP A 25 -18.01 -15.74 6.98
C TRP A 25 -16.81 -16.21 7.80
N HIS A 26 -16.23 -17.36 7.45
CA HIS A 26 -15.05 -17.90 8.14
C HIS A 26 -13.80 -17.01 7.98
N GLY A 27 -13.68 -16.29 6.86
CA GLY A 27 -12.59 -15.33 6.65
C GLY A 27 -12.63 -14.10 7.56
N ARG A 28 -13.76 -13.84 8.24
CA ARG A 28 -13.95 -12.68 9.13
C ARG A 28 -13.45 -12.91 10.56
N GLN A 29 -13.10 -14.12 10.92
CA GLN A 29 -12.62 -14.41 12.27
C GLN A 29 -11.18 -13.93 12.41
N ILE A 30 -10.92 -13.17 13.48
CA ILE A 30 -9.56 -12.82 13.86
C ILE A 30 -8.91 -14.10 14.38
N SER A 31 -7.85 -14.56 13.72
CA SER A 31 -7.12 -15.76 14.06
C SER A 31 -5.81 -15.48 14.82
N GLY A 32 -5.31 -14.24 14.75
CA GLY A 32 -4.04 -13.87 15.35
C GLY A 32 -3.73 -12.38 15.27
N THR A 33 -2.45 -12.10 15.44
CA THR A 33 -1.85 -10.78 15.27
C THR A 33 -0.64 -10.91 14.35
N ALA A 34 -0.61 -10.13 13.30
CA ALA A 34 0.47 -10.09 12.31
C ALA A 34 1.81 -9.65 12.93
N ALA A 35 2.92 -9.87 12.24
CA ALA A 35 4.23 -9.38 12.64
C ALA A 35 4.27 -7.84 12.74
N SER A 36 3.49 -7.16 11.91
CA SER A 36 3.25 -5.71 11.94
C SER A 36 2.50 -5.24 13.18
N GLY A 37 1.68 -6.11 13.79
CA GLY A 37 0.79 -5.83 14.91
C GLY A 37 -0.68 -5.62 14.52
N ASP A 38 -1.03 -5.62 13.24
CA ASP A 38 -2.45 -5.60 12.79
C ASP A 38 -3.13 -6.95 13.09
N ALA A 39 -4.45 -7.00 12.95
CA ALA A 39 -5.22 -8.22 13.13
C ALA A 39 -5.07 -9.15 11.92
N THR A 40 -4.66 -10.40 12.15
CA THR A 40 -4.68 -11.47 11.15
C THR A 40 -6.07 -12.09 11.11
N PHE A 41 -6.64 -12.22 9.92
CA PHE A 41 -7.92 -12.87 9.69
C PHE A 41 -7.71 -14.26 9.06
N GLY A 42 -8.71 -15.12 9.11
CA GLY A 42 -8.61 -16.47 8.53
C GLY A 42 -8.33 -16.49 7.02
N ILE A 43 -8.65 -15.42 6.30
CA ILE A 43 -8.33 -15.28 4.87
C ILE A 43 -6.83 -15.02 4.65
N ASP A 44 -6.15 -14.34 5.58
CA ASP A 44 -4.71 -14.05 5.50
C ASP A 44 -3.89 -15.33 5.68
N GLU A 45 -4.34 -16.26 6.55
CA GLU A 45 -3.69 -17.57 6.70
C GLU A 45 -3.72 -18.37 5.39
N ILE A 46 -4.85 -18.36 4.66
CA ILE A 46 -4.97 -19.00 3.36
C ILE A 46 -4.00 -18.40 2.35
N ALA A 47 -3.84 -17.08 2.39
CA ALA A 47 -2.94 -16.37 1.49
C ALA A 47 -1.46 -16.64 1.80
N GLU A 48 -1.09 -16.71 3.08
CA GLU A 48 0.26 -17.12 3.52
C GLU A 48 0.60 -18.57 3.12
N GLU A 49 -0.33 -19.51 3.29
CA GLU A 49 -0.17 -20.89 2.83
C GLU A 49 0.04 -20.96 1.30
N ALA A 50 -0.61 -20.11 0.53
CA ALA A 50 -0.42 -20.02 -0.92
C ALA A 50 1.01 -19.59 -1.28
N ILE A 51 1.62 -18.64 -0.53
CA ILE A 51 3.02 -18.23 -0.75
C ILE A 51 3.95 -19.45 -0.57
N VAL A 52 3.85 -20.11 0.58
CA VAL A 52 4.71 -21.25 0.93
C VAL A 52 4.56 -22.37 -0.10
N SER A 53 3.32 -22.75 -0.42
CA SER A 53 3.05 -23.84 -1.38
C SER A 53 3.60 -23.54 -2.77
N PHE A 54 3.58 -22.27 -3.21
CA PHE A 54 4.18 -21.86 -4.49
C PHE A 54 5.70 -22.00 -4.45
N ILE A 55 6.36 -21.45 -3.43
CA ILE A 55 7.83 -21.47 -3.29
C ILE A 55 8.34 -22.93 -3.25
N GLU A 56 7.69 -23.80 -2.50
CA GLU A 56 8.05 -25.22 -2.38
C GLU A 56 7.81 -25.98 -3.71
N ARG A 57 6.67 -25.78 -4.37
CA ARG A 57 6.34 -26.41 -5.64
C ARG A 57 7.34 -26.05 -6.74
N GLU A 58 7.70 -24.77 -6.84
CA GLU A 58 8.66 -24.26 -7.83
C GLU A 58 10.12 -24.49 -7.39
N LYS A 59 10.36 -24.99 -6.16
CA LYS A 59 11.68 -25.23 -5.56
C LYS A 59 12.59 -23.99 -5.61
N LEU A 60 12.04 -22.85 -5.26
CA LEU A 60 12.79 -21.58 -5.28
C LEU A 60 13.70 -21.49 -4.07
N SER A 61 14.97 -21.07 -4.29
CA SER A 61 15.89 -20.65 -3.23
C SER A 61 15.80 -19.13 -3.10
N ILE A 62 14.87 -18.67 -2.24
CA ILE A 62 14.49 -17.26 -2.12
C ILE A 62 14.02 -16.97 -0.70
N ALA A 63 14.21 -15.74 -0.22
CA ALA A 63 13.53 -15.25 0.97
C ALA A 63 12.20 -14.58 0.61
N TYR A 64 11.25 -14.51 1.53
CA TYR A 64 10.15 -13.57 1.46
C TYR A 64 9.94 -12.86 2.80
N TYR A 65 9.42 -11.66 2.74
CA TYR A 65 8.97 -10.86 3.87
C TYR A 65 7.51 -10.50 3.67
N SER A 66 6.64 -10.93 4.58
CA SER A 66 5.21 -10.62 4.54
C SER A 66 4.74 -9.91 5.80
N GLU A 67 3.52 -9.34 5.73
CA GLU A 67 2.87 -8.67 6.85
C GLU A 67 2.72 -9.59 8.06
N ASP A 68 2.22 -10.82 7.86
CA ASP A 68 1.88 -11.74 8.94
C ASP A 68 3.07 -12.53 9.47
N LYS A 69 3.99 -12.96 8.61
CA LYS A 69 5.07 -13.90 8.97
C LYS A 69 6.44 -13.23 9.14
N GLY A 70 6.62 -11.98 8.65
CA GLY A 70 7.93 -11.37 8.60
C GLY A 70 8.86 -12.11 7.64
N LEU A 71 10.16 -12.19 7.96
CA LEU A 71 11.17 -12.80 7.10
C LEU A 71 11.19 -14.33 7.22
N ILE A 72 11.01 -15.01 6.09
CA ILE A 72 11.15 -16.46 5.95
C ILE A 72 12.11 -16.75 4.80
N GLU A 73 13.07 -17.64 5.02
CA GLU A 73 14.08 -18.04 4.04
C GLU A 73 13.87 -19.48 3.55
N PHE A 74 13.96 -19.68 2.24
CA PHE A 74 13.94 -20.97 1.57
C PHE A 74 15.26 -21.24 0.86
N GLY A 75 15.86 -22.42 1.10
CA GLY A 75 17.18 -22.77 0.58
C GLY A 75 18.31 -22.32 1.50
N ALA A 76 19.55 -22.73 1.13
CA ALA A 76 20.72 -22.52 1.99
C ALA A 76 21.34 -21.09 1.88
N ALA A 77 21.06 -20.40 0.78
CA ALA A 77 21.59 -19.04 0.52
C ALA A 77 20.65 -18.35 -0.49
N PRO A 78 19.58 -17.69 -0.03
CA PRO A 78 18.69 -16.96 -0.92
C PRO A 78 19.42 -15.74 -1.51
N GLU A 79 19.35 -15.57 -2.84
CA GLU A 79 19.95 -14.43 -3.54
C GLU A 79 18.95 -13.29 -3.76
N ALA A 80 17.67 -13.55 -3.53
CA ALA A 80 16.60 -12.58 -3.72
C ALA A 80 15.60 -12.63 -2.57
N VAL A 81 14.86 -11.55 -2.39
CA VAL A 81 13.76 -11.46 -1.45
C VAL A 81 12.50 -10.95 -2.14
N LEU A 82 11.38 -11.60 -1.84
CA LEU A 82 10.04 -11.13 -2.18
C LEU A 82 9.47 -10.34 -1.01
N ILE A 83 8.96 -9.16 -1.28
CA ILE A 83 8.23 -8.35 -0.31
C ILE A 83 6.75 -8.46 -0.67
N ILE A 84 5.96 -9.03 0.23
CA ILE A 84 4.61 -9.49 -0.10
C ILE A 84 3.61 -8.93 0.91
N ASP A 85 2.60 -8.25 0.41
CA ASP A 85 1.32 -8.15 1.08
C ASP A 85 0.34 -9.07 0.32
N PRO A 86 -0.02 -10.22 0.92
CA PRO A 86 -0.84 -11.19 0.21
C PRO A 86 -2.28 -10.74 0.04
N ILE A 87 -2.78 -9.82 0.89
CA ILE A 87 -4.11 -9.21 0.78
C ILE A 87 -4.09 -7.76 1.28
N ASP A 88 -3.49 -6.83 0.51
CA ASP A 88 -3.70 -5.40 0.81
C ASP A 88 -5.18 -5.05 0.65
N GLY A 89 -5.79 -4.58 1.73
CA GLY A 89 -7.22 -4.41 1.82
C GLY A 89 -7.95 -5.64 2.37
N THR A 90 -7.46 -6.26 3.45
CA THR A 90 -8.14 -7.40 4.10
C THR A 90 -9.57 -7.08 4.53
N ARG A 91 -9.82 -5.86 5.03
CA ARG A 91 -11.19 -5.44 5.43
C ARG A 91 -12.16 -5.38 4.24
N PRO A 92 -11.84 -4.76 3.08
CA PRO A 92 -12.61 -4.92 1.85
C PRO A 92 -12.77 -6.37 1.40
N ALA A 93 -11.69 -7.20 1.46
CA ALA A 93 -11.73 -8.61 1.05
C ALA A 93 -12.75 -9.42 1.87
N ILE A 94 -12.72 -9.31 3.19
CA ILE A 94 -13.70 -10.00 4.07
C ILE A 94 -15.13 -9.47 3.92
N ALA A 95 -15.30 -8.24 3.43
CA ALA A 95 -16.59 -7.67 3.09
C ALA A 95 -17.07 -8.08 1.67
N GLY A 96 -16.17 -8.61 0.83
CA GLY A 96 -16.46 -8.99 -0.55
C GLY A 96 -16.42 -7.83 -1.53
N PHE A 97 -15.77 -6.72 -1.19
CA PHE A 97 -15.57 -5.58 -2.08
C PHE A 97 -14.38 -5.80 -3.05
N GLU A 98 -14.27 -4.90 -4.03
CA GLU A 98 -13.26 -4.95 -5.08
C GLU A 98 -11.89 -4.39 -4.65
N ALA A 99 -11.86 -3.54 -3.62
CA ALA A 99 -10.67 -2.82 -3.18
C ALA A 99 -9.74 -3.71 -2.35
N CYS A 100 -9.32 -4.85 -2.91
CA CYS A 100 -8.36 -5.77 -2.33
C CYS A 100 -7.45 -6.35 -3.41
N VAL A 101 -6.15 -6.37 -3.14
CA VAL A 101 -5.11 -6.76 -4.11
C VAL A 101 -4.03 -7.63 -3.46
N VAL A 102 -3.35 -8.42 -4.28
CA VAL A 102 -2.08 -9.05 -3.94
C VAL A 102 -0.96 -8.12 -4.40
N SER A 103 -0.03 -7.79 -3.51
CA SER A 103 1.14 -6.96 -3.79
C SER A 103 2.41 -7.79 -3.62
N VAL A 104 3.23 -7.90 -4.67
CA VAL A 104 4.49 -8.65 -4.66
C VAL A 104 5.59 -7.81 -5.30
N ALA A 105 6.66 -7.55 -4.55
CA ALA A 105 7.86 -6.91 -5.07
C ALA A 105 9.07 -7.85 -4.97
N TRP A 106 10.05 -7.65 -5.84
CA TRP A 106 11.31 -8.38 -5.91
C TRP A 106 12.49 -7.45 -5.73
N ALA A 107 13.40 -7.82 -4.83
CA ALA A 107 14.71 -7.19 -4.68
C ALA A 107 15.81 -8.24 -4.54
N ASP A 108 17.06 -7.87 -4.76
CA ASP A 108 18.20 -8.70 -4.38
C ASP A 108 18.27 -8.77 -2.85
N TYR A 109 18.55 -9.95 -2.31
CA TYR A 109 18.54 -10.14 -0.86
C TYR A 109 19.79 -9.53 -0.21
N ALA A 110 19.56 -8.58 0.67
CA ALA A 110 20.58 -7.99 1.55
C ALA A 110 19.92 -7.57 2.88
N PRO A 111 20.64 -7.57 4.02
CA PRO A 111 20.08 -7.21 5.33
C PRO A 111 19.57 -5.76 5.42
N ASP A 112 20.14 -4.87 4.62
CA ASP A 112 19.86 -3.43 4.58
C ASP A 112 19.10 -3.01 3.31
N VAL A 113 18.50 -3.97 2.60
CA VAL A 113 17.72 -3.75 1.38
C VAL A 113 16.58 -2.77 1.62
N THR A 114 16.41 -1.82 0.68
CA THR A 114 15.46 -0.72 0.77
C THR A 114 14.48 -0.70 -0.41
N LEU A 115 13.47 0.16 -0.33
CA LEU A 115 12.50 0.35 -1.40
C LEU A 115 13.17 0.82 -2.72
N GLY A 116 14.26 1.57 -2.63
CA GLY A 116 15.09 1.95 -3.78
C GLY A 116 15.72 0.77 -4.52
N ASP A 117 15.89 -0.39 -3.85
CA ASP A 117 16.49 -1.61 -4.42
C ASP A 117 15.45 -2.52 -5.10
N VAL A 118 14.16 -2.22 -5.00
CA VAL A 118 13.10 -3.00 -5.66
C VAL A 118 13.28 -2.94 -7.17
N ARG A 119 13.46 -4.10 -7.81
CA ARG A 119 13.70 -4.23 -9.25
C ARG A 119 12.45 -4.52 -10.06
N PHE A 120 11.50 -5.23 -9.46
CA PHE A 120 10.27 -5.62 -10.12
C PHE A 120 9.11 -5.62 -9.10
N GLY A 121 7.93 -5.19 -9.54
CA GLY A 121 6.72 -5.19 -8.73
C GLY A 121 5.52 -5.63 -9.54
N CYS A 122 4.59 -6.33 -8.88
CA CYS A 122 3.31 -6.72 -9.44
C CYS A 122 2.19 -6.54 -8.41
N ILE A 123 1.05 -6.02 -8.87
CA ILE A 123 -0.20 -5.97 -8.12
C ILE A 123 -1.28 -6.67 -8.92
N GLY A 124 -1.96 -7.63 -8.29
CA GLY A 124 -3.08 -8.35 -8.88
C GLY A 124 -4.37 -8.08 -8.12
N GLU A 125 -5.42 -7.59 -8.79
CA GLU A 125 -6.75 -7.45 -8.18
C GLU A 125 -7.31 -8.83 -7.87
N ILE A 126 -7.74 -9.05 -6.61
CA ILE A 126 -8.20 -10.38 -6.18
C ILE A 126 -9.57 -10.70 -6.78
N LYS A 127 -10.50 -9.75 -6.76
CA LYS A 127 -11.86 -9.96 -7.27
C LYS A 127 -11.94 -9.89 -8.80
N ASN A 128 -11.18 -8.99 -9.40
CA ASN A 128 -11.05 -8.82 -10.84
C ASN A 128 -9.78 -9.51 -11.36
N ASP A 129 -9.53 -9.46 -12.67
CA ASP A 129 -8.34 -10.06 -13.29
C ASP A 129 -7.32 -9.02 -13.76
N ASP A 130 -7.49 -7.75 -13.36
CA ASP A 130 -6.53 -6.71 -13.68
C ASP A 130 -5.20 -6.96 -12.96
N LEU A 131 -4.11 -6.83 -13.71
CA LEU A 131 -2.75 -7.03 -13.24
C LEU A 131 -1.91 -5.81 -13.62
N PHE A 132 -1.23 -5.23 -12.65
CA PHE A 132 -0.33 -4.09 -12.82
C PHE A 132 1.08 -4.54 -12.47
N TRP A 133 2.05 -4.23 -13.31
CA TRP A 133 3.43 -4.57 -13.02
C TRP A 133 4.41 -3.55 -13.62
N ALA A 134 5.59 -3.47 -13.04
CA ALA A 134 6.70 -2.67 -13.56
C ALA A 134 8.04 -3.32 -13.26
N ALA A 135 8.98 -3.12 -14.16
CA ALA A 135 10.40 -3.27 -13.88
C ALA A 135 11.01 -1.87 -13.70
N ARG A 136 11.95 -1.71 -12.77
CA ARG A 136 12.60 -0.41 -12.55
C ARG A 136 13.29 0.07 -13.82
N GLY A 137 12.92 1.27 -14.29
CA GLY A 137 13.37 1.87 -15.55
C GLY A 137 12.76 1.25 -16.82
N GLY A 138 11.77 0.38 -16.68
CA GLY A 138 11.12 -0.33 -17.79
C GLY A 138 9.72 0.17 -18.15
N GLY A 139 9.18 1.12 -17.36
CA GLY A 139 7.81 1.57 -17.48
C GLY A 139 6.80 0.62 -16.79
N ALA A 140 5.57 1.09 -16.65
CA ALA A 140 4.50 0.33 -16.04
C ALA A 140 3.55 -0.28 -17.09
N HIS A 141 3.05 -1.47 -16.78
CA HIS A 141 2.16 -2.25 -17.63
C HIS A 141 0.86 -2.56 -16.90
N TRP A 142 -0.23 -2.53 -17.62
CA TRP A 142 -1.57 -2.89 -17.14
C TRP A 142 -2.18 -3.94 -18.05
N ILE A 143 -2.44 -5.12 -17.53
CA ILE A 143 -3.08 -6.23 -18.23
C ILE A 143 -4.50 -6.36 -17.71
N GLY A 144 -5.47 -6.24 -18.59
CA GLY A 144 -6.89 -6.38 -18.24
C GLY A 144 -7.34 -7.85 -18.15
N PRO A 145 -8.61 -8.09 -17.77
CA PRO A 145 -9.18 -9.43 -17.52
C PRO A 145 -9.06 -10.40 -18.71
N ASN A 146 -9.07 -9.87 -19.93
CA ASN A 146 -8.96 -10.69 -21.15
C ASN A 146 -7.50 -10.92 -21.60
N GLY A 147 -6.51 -10.60 -20.75
CA GLY A 147 -5.08 -10.71 -21.07
C GLY A 147 -4.55 -9.62 -22.01
N GLY A 148 -5.40 -8.69 -22.42
CA GLY A 148 -5.01 -7.56 -23.28
C GLY A 148 -4.33 -6.45 -22.47
N GLU A 149 -3.24 -5.90 -23.03
CA GLU A 149 -2.56 -4.75 -22.45
C GLU A 149 -3.41 -3.48 -22.58
N LYS A 150 -3.52 -2.74 -21.49
CA LYS A 150 -4.20 -1.45 -21.41
C LYS A 150 -3.17 -0.34 -21.25
N ILE A 151 -3.52 0.87 -21.68
CA ILE A 151 -2.65 2.04 -21.59
C ILE A 151 -2.89 2.75 -20.26
N ALA A 152 -1.81 3.03 -19.51
CA ALA A 152 -1.87 3.90 -18.34
C ALA A 152 -2.38 5.30 -18.70
N ARG A 153 -3.27 5.86 -17.86
CA ARG A 153 -3.92 7.15 -18.11
C ARG A 153 -3.93 8.00 -16.84
N LEU A 154 -2.80 8.58 -16.50
CA LEU A 154 -2.76 9.55 -15.41
C LEU A 154 -3.65 10.76 -15.71
N LEU A 155 -4.42 11.20 -14.72
CA LEU A 155 -5.30 12.37 -14.87
C LEU A 155 -4.47 13.66 -14.94
N PRO A 156 -4.69 14.52 -15.93
CA PRO A 156 -3.98 15.80 -16.06
C PRO A 156 -4.56 16.91 -15.15
N ILE A 157 -5.10 16.52 -13.98
CA ILE A 157 -5.78 17.43 -13.05
C ILE A 157 -4.74 18.09 -12.16
N GLN A 158 -4.73 19.41 -12.14
CA GLN A 158 -3.81 20.25 -11.37
C GLN A 158 -4.49 21.03 -10.23
N GLU A 159 -5.81 20.90 -10.11
CA GLU A 159 -6.60 21.63 -9.11
C GLU A 159 -7.18 20.66 -8.09
N ILE A 160 -6.95 20.88 -6.80
CA ILE A 160 -7.46 20.04 -5.72
C ILE A 160 -8.98 19.88 -5.83
N ALA A 161 -9.69 20.95 -6.12
CA ALA A 161 -11.15 20.95 -6.25
C ALA A 161 -11.70 19.96 -7.30
N LYS A 162 -10.90 19.60 -8.31
CA LYS A 162 -11.29 18.67 -9.39
C LYS A 162 -10.71 17.28 -9.23
N ALA A 163 -9.85 17.05 -8.23
CA ALA A 163 -9.11 15.82 -8.06
C ALA A 163 -9.97 14.75 -7.37
N PRO A 164 -10.36 13.66 -8.05
CA PRO A 164 -10.84 12.48 -7.35
C PRO A 164 -9.71 11.91 -6.50
N LEU A 165 -9.93 11.77 -5.20
CA LEU A 165 -8.90 11.36 -4.27
C LEU A 165 -9.39 10.33 -3.25
N THR A 166 -8.45 9.59 -2.68
CA THR A 166 -8.68 8.71 -1.53
C THR A 166 -7.71 9.04 -0.42
N PHE A 167 -8.10 8.72 0.81
CA PHE A 167 -7.24 8.83 1.97
C PHE A 167 -7.47 7.67 2.96
N GLU A 168 -6.45 7.36 3.76
CA GLU A 168 -6.49 6.26 4.69
C GLU A 168 -6.88 6.71 6.10
N VAL A 169 -7.67 5.86 6.80
CA VAL A 169 -8.22 6.15 8.13
C VAL A 169 -8.03 5.02 9.15
N VAL A 170 -7.64 3.82 8.72
CA VAL A 170 -7.54 2.66 9.60
C VAL A 170 -6.53 2.90 10.72
N ALA A 171 -6.99 2.74 11.97
CA ALA A 171 -6.20 2.96 13.19
C ALA A 171 -5.53 4.35 13.30
N ARG A 172 -6.09 5.36 12.65
CA ARG A 172 -5.65 6.75 12.75
C ARG A 172 -6.70 7.59 13.49
N PRO A 173 -6.32 8.54 14.36
CA PRO A 173 -7.27 9.44 15.01
C PRO A 173 -8.04 10.26 13.96
N PHE A 174 -9.32 9.92 13.73
CA PHE A 174 -10.10 10.50 12.63
C PHE A 174 -10.34 12.00 12.80
N GLU A 175 -10.43 12.50 14.01
CA GLU A 175 -10.52 13.95 14.29
C GLU A 175 -9.29 14.68 13.73
N TRP A 176 -8.11 14.11 13.91
CA TRP A 176 -6.88 14.69 13.40
C TRP A 176 -6.81 14.61 11.87
N ILE A 177 -7.22 13.48 11.30
CA ILE A 177 -7.38 13.36 9.85
C ILE A 177 -8.34 14.42 9.33
N GLY A 178 -9.48 14.62 10.01
CA GLY A 178 -10.48 15.62 9.64
C GLY A 178 -9.95 17.05 9.65
N VAL A 179 -9.14 17.42 10.65
CA VAL A 179 -8.50 18.75 10.70
C VAL A 179 -7.41 18.88 9.64
N ALA A 180 -6.54 17.89 9.52
CA ALA A 180 -5.41 17.93 8.60
C ALA A 180 -5.84 17.90 7.13
N LEU A 181 -6.83 17.09 6.77
CA LEU A 181 -7.32 16.94 5.39
C LEU A 181 -8.56 17.80 5.08
N GLY A 182 -9.16 18.49 6.07
CA GLY A 182 -10.44 19.18 5.92
C GLY A 182 -10.50 20.10 4.71
N GLU A 183 -9.49 20.96 4.52
CA GLU A 183 -9.40 21.87 3.36
C GLU A 183 -9.40 21.12 2.02
N ILE A 184 -8.69 19.99 1.94
CA ILE A 184 -8.58 19.17 0.73
C ILE A 184 -9.92 18.49 0.45
N ILE A 185 -10.53 17.91 1.49
CA ILE A 185 -11.81 17.19 1.38
C ILE A 185 -12.92 18.15 0.97
N ASP A 186 -13.03 19.30 1.65
CA ASP A 186 -14.04 20.31 1.33
C ASP A 186 -13.90 20.81 -0.10
N ALA A 187 -12.67 21.10 -0.54
CA ALA A 187 -12.42 21.58 -1.89
C ALA A 187 -12.80 20.54 -2.96
N SER A 188 -12.48 19.25 -2.73
CA SER A 188 -12.69 18.19 -3.73
C SER A 188 -14.10 17.60 -3.72
N SER A 189 -14.86 17.73 -2.63
CA SER A 189 -16.08 16.96 -2.34
C SER A 189 -17.15 17.04 -3.44
N MET A 190 -17.33 18.19 -4.09
CA MET A 190 -18.41 18.42 -5.06
C MET A 190 -18.04 18.05 -6.51
N THR A 191 -16.78 18.17 -6.89
CA THR A 191 -16.36 18.01 -8.29
C THR A 191 -15.31 16.93 -8.50
N GLY A 192 -14.39 16.73 -7.58
CA GLY A 192 -13.39 15.66 -7.61
C GLY A 192 -13.96 14.36 -7.07
N GLY A 193 -14.42 14.40 -5.84
CA GLY A 193 -14.89 13.26 -5.07
C GLY A 193 -13.84 12.68 -4.13
N CYS A 194 -14.29 12.26 -2.93
CA CYS A 194 -13.45 11.67 -1.90
C CYS A 194 -13.90 10.24 -1.64
N PHE A 195 -12.94 9.32 -1.60
CA PHE A 195 -13.20 7.89 -1.45
C PHE A 195 -12.39 7.29 -0.30
N LEU A 196 -12.84 6.17 0.25
CA LEU A 196 -12.15 5.39 1.29
C LEU A 196 -12.13 3.94 0.83
N PHE A 197 -10.94 3.42 0.49
CA PHE A 197 -10.78 2.05 0.01
C PHE A 197 -10.15 1.11 1.04
N ASN A 198 -9.39 1.65 2.00
CA ASN A 198 -8.63 0.89 2.99
C ASN A 198 -7.69 -0.15 2.33
N SER A 199 -7.03 0.26 1.26
CA SER A 199 -6.03 -0.51 0.52
C SER A 199 -5.13 0.48 -0.21
N THR A 200 -3.89 0.60 0.24
CA THR A 200 -2.94 1.57 -0.31
C THR A 200 -2.43 1.13 -1.68
N ALA A 201 -2.11 -0.15 -1.85
CA ALA A 201 -1.65 -0.66 -3.13
C ALA A 201 -2.76 -0.59 -4.20
N PHE A 202 -4.01 -0.93 -3.86
CA PHE A 202 -5.15 -0.71 -4.75
C PHE A 202 -5.26 0.76 -5.14
N SER A 203 -5.22 1.66 -4.16
CA SER A 203 -5.36 3.11 -4.37
C SER A 203 -4.30 3.68 -5.31
N LEU A 204 -3.03 3.26 -5.16
CA LEU A 204 -1.93 3.68 -6.04
C LEU A 204 -2.14 3.20 -7.48
N THR A 205 -2.66 1.99 -7.71
CA THR A 205 -2.97 1.52 -9.07
C THR A 205 -4.07 2.36 -9.73
N ARG A 206 -4.97 2.99 -8.95
CA ARG A 206 -6.04 3.86 -9.48
C ARG A 206 -5.51 5.16 -10.09
N LEU A 207 -4.30 5.58 -9.73
CA LEU A 207 -3.62 6.67 -10.43
C LEU A 207 -3.35 6.28 -11.89
N MET A 208 -2.82 5.07 -12.09
CA MET A 208 -2.48 4.54 -13.42
C MET A 208 -3.72 4.27 -14.29
N THR A 209 -4.88 3.92 -13.68
CA THR A 209 -6.13 3.72 -14.41
C THR A 209 -6.88 5.01 -14.74
N GLY A 210 -6.46 6.13 -14.15
CA GLY A 210 -7.14 7.42 -14.29
C GLY A 210 -8.45 7.52 -13.50
N GLN A 211 -8.65 6.68 -12.50
CA GLN A 211 -9.79 6.74 -11.59
C GLN A 211 -9.56 7.72 -10.44
N LEU A 212 -8.31 7.83 -9.97
CA LEU A 212 -7.90 8.80 -8.95
C LEU A 212 -6.84 9.75 -9.50
N ALA A 213 -6.81 10.97 -8.96
CA ALA A 213 -5.75 11.94 -9.15
C ALA A 213 -4.79 11.97 -7.96
N ALA A 214 -5.24 11.54 -6.76
CA ALA A 214 -4.40 11.48 -5.57
C ALA A 214 -4.80 10.34 -4.61
N THR A 215 -3.80 9.82 -3.90
CA THR A 215 -3.95 8.94 -2.73
C THR A 215 -3.10 9.48 -1.59
N ILE A 216 -3.65 9.47 -0.36
CA ILE A 216 -3.08 10.17 0.79
C ILE A 216 -3.13 9.27 2.03
N ASP A 217 -1.98 9.02 2.66
CA ASP A 217 -1.90 8.51 4.02
C ASP A 217 -0.94 9.37 4.83
N ILE A 218 -1.48 10.06 5.82
CA ILE A 218 -0.71 10.95 6.70
C ILE A 218 -0.51 10.37 8.10
N GLY A 219 -0.90 9.11 8.34
CA GLY A 219 -0.90 8.51 9.68
C GLY A 219 0.44 8.61 10.39
N ASN A 220 1.54 8.22 9.71
CA ASN A 220 2.86 8.30 10.28
C ASN A 220 3.35 9.76 10.46
N ARG A 221 2.98 10.67 9.57
CA ARG A 221 3.26 12.11 9.75
C ARG A 221 2.61 12.64 11.02
N LEU A 222 1.33 12.34 11.25
CA LEU A 222 0.63 12.75 12.47
C LEU A 222 1.26 12.14 13.73
N LEU A 223 1.64 10.86 13.69
CA LEU A 223 2.30 10.20 14.81
C LEU A 223 3.66 10.85 15.16
N ARG A 224 4.42 11.28 14.16
CA ARG A 224 5.74 11.93 14.34
C ARG A 224 5.62 13.38 14.80
N ASP A 225 4.71 14.15 14.17
CA ASP A 225 4.55 15.58 14.45
C ASP A 225 3.87 15.81 15.80
N PHE A 226 3.04 14.85 16.28
CA PHE A 226 2.27 14.94 17.52
C PHE A 226 2.57 13.78 18.49
N PRO A 227 3.78 13.67 19.03
CA PRO A 227 4.17 12.56 19.90
C PRO A 227 3.36 12.50 21.22
N ALA A 228 2.83 13.63 21.69
CA ALA A 228 1.95 13.67 22.87
C ALA A 228 0.64 12.89 22.66
N GLY A 229 0.14 12.85 21.42
CA GLY A 229 -1.07 12.10 21.07
C GLY A 229 -0.86 10.63 20.74
N ARG A 230 0.35 10.08 20.92
CA ARG A 230 0.70 8.69 20.61
C ARG A 230 -0.26 7.67 21.22
N GLU A 231 -0.76 7.92 22.44
CA GLU A 231 -1.71 7.05 23.14
C GLU A 231 -3.02 6.86 22.35
N ARG A 232 -3.43 7.84 21.52
CA ARG A 232 -4.61 7.72 20.64
C ARG A 232 -4.37 6.67 19.54
N PHE A 233 -3.17 6.64 18.96
CA PHE A 233 -2.80 5.62 17.98
C PHE A 233 -2.73 4.23 18.61
N LEU A 234 -2.16 4.12 19.83
CA LEU A 234 -2.10 2.85 20.56
C LEU A 234 -3.49 2.33 20.88
N ALA A 235 -4.41 3.19 21.31
CA ALA A 235 -5.80 2.80 21.62
C ALA A 235 -6.54 2.26 20.38
N LEU A 236 -6.30 2.86 19.21
CA LEU A 236 -6.92 2.45 17.94
C LEU A 236 -6.26 1.20 17.32
N GLY A 237 -4.97 1.00 17.57
CA GLY A 237 -4.14 -0.08 17.01
C GLY A 237 -3.88 -1.24 17.99
N PHE A 238 -4.75 -1.45 19.00
CA PHE A 238 -4.63 -2.54 19.99
C PHE A 238 -3.27 -2.59 20.71
N GLY A 239 -2.73 -1.43 21.05
CA GLY A 239 -1.48 -1.26 21.80
C GLY A 239 -0.25 -1.00 20.93
N ARG A 240 -0.40 -0.87 19.61
CA ARG A 240 0.66 -0.47 18.67
C ARG A 240 0.14 0.57 17.69
N PRO A 241 1.01 1.48 17.18
CA PRO A 241 0.64 2.27 16.02
C PRO A 241 0.54 1.35 14.80
N ILE A 242 -0.58 1.39 14.10
CA ILE A 242 -0.77 0.71 12.82
C ILE A 242 -0.56 1.73 11.71
N GLY A 243 0.15 1.34 10.66
CA GLY A 243 0.44 2.23 9.53
C GLY A 243 1.06 1.48 8.36
N LEU A 244 1.62 2.21 7.40
CA LEU A 244 2.21 1.65 6.20
C LEU A 244 3.62 1.15 6.46
N PHE A 245 3.91 -0.05 6.00
CA PHE A 245 5.23 -0.64 5.91
C PHE A 245 5.62 -0.91 4.44
N ALA A 246 6.79 -1.47 4.24
CA ALA A 246 7.30 -1.71 2.89
C ALA A 246 6.42 -2.66 2.06
N TYR A 247 5.82 -3.68 2.64
CA TYR A 247 4.97 -4.64 1.93
C TYR A 247 3.71 -3.99 1.34
N ASP A 248 3.15 -2.96 2.00
CA ASP A 248 1.99 -2.19 1.49
C ASP A 248 2.33 -1.39 0.24
N ILE A 249 3.58 -0.91 0.12
CA ILE A 249 3.95 0.12 -0.85
C ILE A 249 5.03 -0.28 -1.86
N ALA A 250 5.82 -1.33 -1.61
CA ALA A 250 7.01 -1.63 -2.44
C ALA A 250 6.68 -1.85 -3.92
N ALA A 251 5.71 -2.71 -4.23
CA ALA A 251 5.29 -2.91 -5.61
C ALA A 251 4.51 -1.71 -6.15
N ALA A 252 3.59 -1.17 -5.32
CA ALA A 252 2.67 -0.11 -5.73
C ALA A 252 3.38 1.21 -6.05
N ALA A 253 4.36 1.62 -5.22
CA ALA A 253 5.13 2.83 -5.43
C ALA A 253 6.00 2.73 -6.69
N LEU A 254 6.65 1.56 -6.93
CA LEU A 254 7.39 1.31 -8.16
C LEU A 254 6.47 1.44 -9.38
N ILE A 255 5.33 0.73 -9.39
CA ILE A 255 4.39 0.72 -10.51
C ILE A 255 3.85 2.12 -10.79
N ALA A 256 3.42 2.85 -9.75
CA ALA A 256 2.90 4.21 -9.90
C ALA A 256 3.98 5.17 -10.46
N SER A 257 5.21 5.10 -9.94
CA SER A 257 6.33 5.92 -10.41
C SER A 257 6.71 5.61 -11.86
N GLU A 258 6.78 4.34 -12.23
CA GLU A 258 7.06 3.89 -13.61
C GLU A 258 5.93 4.24 -14.59
N ALA A 259 4.69 4.44 -14.09
CA ALA A 259 3.58 4.97 -14.87
C ALA A 259 3.64 6.51 -15.04
N GLY A 260 4.57 7.20 -14.36
CA GLY A 260 4.75 8.65 -14.39
C GLY A 260 4.02 9.41 -13.30
N ALA A 261 3.45 8.75 -12.28
CA ALA A 261 2.91 9.39 -11.10
C ALA A 261 4.04 9.94 -10.20
N THR A 262 3.72 10.95 -9.40
CA THR A 262 4.63 11.45 -8.35
C THR A 262 4.26 10.78 -7.03
N VAL A 263 5.22 10.09 -6.40
CA VAL A 263 5.01 9.37 -5.14
C VAL A 263 6.10 9.76 -4.15
N THR A 264 5.70 10.24 -2.97
CA THR A 264 6.60 10.64 -1.87
C THR A 264 5.99 10.22 -0.54
N ASP A 265 6.71 10.46 0.57
CA ASP A 265 6.08 10.52 1.88
C ASP A 265 5.19 11.79 1.99
N ALA A 266 4.47 11.94 3.10
CA ALA A 266 3.60 13.10 3.32
C ALA A 266 4.37 14.41 3.66
N TYR A 267 5.70 14.37 3.70
CA TYR A 267 6.57 15.55 3.78
C TYR A 267 7.18 15.94 2.42
N GLY A 268 6.94 15.15 1.36
CA GLY A 268 7.54 15.34 0.05
C GLY A 268 8.91 14.69 -0.14
N ASN A 269 9.36 13.83 0.79
CA ASN A 269 10.64 13.14 0.65
C ASN A 269 10.48 11.83 -0.13
N SER A 270 11.59 11.36 -0.74
CA SER A 270 11.65 10.03 -1.37
C SER A 270 11.41 8.91 -0.36
N LEU A 271 10.68 7.89 -0.77
CA LEU A 271 10.47 6.65 -0.03
C LEU A 271 11.60 5.64 -0.21
N ASP A 272 12.58 5.90 -1.10
CA ASP A 272 13.62 4.94 -1.46
C ASP A 272 14.43 4.39 -0.28
N GLY A 273 14.58 5.18 0.79
CA GLY A 273 15.28 4.78 2.01
C GLY A 273 14.48 3.88 2.97
N THR A 274 13.23 3.55 2.67
CA THR A 274 12.39 2.68 3.50
C THR A 274 12.96 1.26 3.49
N ARG A 275 13.25 0.69 4.67
CA ARG A 275 13.78 -0.67 4.79
C ARG A 275 12.70 -1.69 4.43
N LEU A 276 13.06 -2.69 3.61
CA LEU A 276 12.11 -3.71 3.18
C LEU A 276 11.84 -4.79 4.23
N LEU A 277 12.80 -5.04 5.12
CA LEU A 277 12.76 -6.15 6.10
C LEU A 277 12.55 -5.66 7.53
N ASP A 278 11.85 -4.55 7.72
CA ASP A 278 11.67 -3.94 9.04
C ASP A 278 10.23 -3.44 9.23
N THR A 279 9.55 -3.96 10.25
CA THR A 279 8.23 -3.51 10.73
C THR A 279 8.30 -2.78 12.07
N GLY A 280 9.48 -2.26 12.43
CA GLY A 280 9.62 -1.36 13.57
C GLY A 280 8.94 -0.02 13.37
N GLU A 281 8.43 0.59 14.44
CA GLU A 281 7.76 1.90 14.39
C GLU A 281 8.57 3.00 13.68
N PRO A 282 9.92 3.06 13.79
CA PRO A 282 10.71 4.04 13.05
C PRO A 282 10.65 3.89 11.53
N ASN A 283 10.29 2.70 11.02
CA ASN A 283 10.15 2.40 9.60
C ASN A 283 8.72 2.59 9.06
N LEU A 284 7.77 2.98 9.90
CA LEU A 284 6.42 3.38 9.46
C LEU A 284 6.50 4.51 8.46
N GLN A 285 5.65 4.44 7.42
CA GLN A 285 5.59 5.43 6.36
C GLN A 285 4.26 6.18 6.34
N SER A 286 4.31 7.35 5.75
CA SER A 286 3.17 8.07 5.19
C SER A 286 3.32 8.06 3.67
N ILE A 287 2.26 8.34 2.92
CA ILE A 287 2.35 8.39 1.46
C ILE A 287 1.48 9.48 0.87
N LEU A 288 2.00 10.15 -0.13
CA LEU A 288 1.27 11.00 -1.06
C LEU A 288 1.60 10.56 -2.48
N GLY A 289 0.63 9.95 -3.15
CA GLY A 289 0.70 9.59 -4.56
C GLY A 289 -0.20 10.51 -5.38
N THR A 290 0.30 11.03 -6.50
CA THR A 290 -0.49 11.95 -7.36
C THR A 290 -0.25 11.70 -8.84
N SER A 291 -1.23 12.03 -9.65
CA SER A 291 -1.18 11.85 -11.11
C SER A 291 -0.22 12.80 -11.82
N ASN A 292 0.25 13.87 -11.16
CA ASN A 292 1.23 14.81 -11.74
C ASN A 292 1.88 15.68 -10.66
N PRO A 293 3.08 16.27 -10.91
CA PRO A 293 3.83 17.00 -9.91
C PRO A 293 3.18 18.32 -9.47
N VAL A 294 2.41 18.99 -10.33
CA VAL A 294 1.74 20.26 -9.96
C VAL A 294 0.66 20.03 -8.91
N LEU A 295 -0.14 18.98 -9.06
CA LEU A 295 -1.13 18.59 -8.05
C LEU A 295 -0.43 18.16 -6.76
N HIS A 296 0.70 17.48 -6.87
CA HIS A 296 1.50 17.01 -5.75
C HIS A 296 1.95 18.17 -4.85
N GLU A 297 2.58 19.19 -5.42
CA GLU A 297 3.02 20.39 -4.69
C GLU A 297 1.86 21.08 -3.97
N LYS A 298 0.73 21.29 -4.66
CA LYS A 298 -0.47 21.89 -4.05
C LYS A 298 -1.04 21.09 -2.89
N LEU A 299 -1.02 19.76 -2.99
CA LEU A 299 -1.47 18.90 -1.92
C LEU A 299 -0.51 18.91 -0.73
N LEU A 300 0.81 18.92 -0.95
CA LEU A 300 1.79 19.09 0.13
C LEU A 300 1.58 20.39 0.88
N GLU A 301 1.42 21.52 0.17
CA GLU A 301 1.14 22.82 0.79
C GLU A 301 -0.16 22.80 1.59
N ALA A 302 -1.22 22.15 1.09
CA ALA A 302 -2.49 22.04 1.79
C ALA A 302 -2.39 21.14 3.03
N LEU A 303 -1.62 20.06 2.94
CA LEU A 303 -1.30 19.17 4.08
C LEU A 303 -0.53 19.94 5.17
N ASP A 304 0.48 20.71 4.80
CA ASP A 304 1.26 21.53 5.75
C ASP A 304 0.38 22.52 6.50
N ARG A 305 -0.52 23.21 5.77
CA ARG A 305 -1.51 24.11 6.40
C ARG A 305 -2.46 23.34 7.34
N GLY A 306 -2.91 22.15 6.92
CA GLY A 306 -3.83 21.32 7.69
C GLY A 306 -3.20 20.78 8.98
N VAL A 307 -1.99 20.24 8.90
CA VAL A 307 -1.21 19.80 10.06
C VAL A 307 -0.87 20.97 10.98
N GLY A 308 -0.54 22.16 10.41
CA GLY A 308 -0.32 23.38 11.19
C GLY A 308 -1.54 23.81 12.03
N ARG A 309 -2.77 23.55 11.55
CA ARG A 309 -4.00 23.83 12.34
C ARG A 309 -4.14 22.92 13.56
N LEU A 310 -3.66 21.67 13.49
CA LEU A 310 -3.65 20.75 14.64
C LEU A 310 -2.78 21.25 15.78
N HIS A 311 -1.59 21.83 15.50
CA HIS A 311 -0.73 22.42 16.54
C HIS A 311 -1.44 23.51 17.33
N ILE A 312 -2.22 24.36 16.66
CA ILE A 312 -2.97 25.45 17.32
C ILE A 312 -4.09 24.88 18.22
N THR A 313 -4.69 23.78 17.85
CA THR A 313 -5.79 23.15 18.60
C THR A 313 -5.28 22.48 19.87
N GLU A 314 -4.15 21.76 19.80
CA GLU A 314 -3.55 21.08 20.96
C GLU A 314 -2.94 22.03 22.00
N GLU A 315 -2.45 23.22 21.58
CA GLU A 315 -1.93 24.24 22.50
C GLU A 315 -3.05 24.93 23.31
N ASN A 316 -4.32 24.78 22.92
CA ASN A 316 -5.48 25.39 23.57
C ASN A 316 -6.32 24.41 24.40
N GLU A 317 -5.97 23.13 24.46
CA GLU A 317 -6.56 22.10 25.34
C GLU A 317 -5.65 21.83 26.55
#